data_42843bed93381c5dd62e899f5ce8bb22
#
_entry.id   42843bed93381c5dd62e899f5ce8bb22
#
_cell.length_a   1.000
_cell.length_b   1.000
_cell.length_c   1.000
_cell.angle_alpha   90.00
_cell.angle_beta   90.00
_cell.angle_gamma   90.00
#
_symmetry.space_group_name_H-M   'P 1'
#
loop_
_entity.id
_entity.type
_entity.pdbx_description
1 polymer ?
#
loop_
_entity_poly.entity_id
_entity_poly.type
_entity_poly.pdbx_seq_one_letter_code
_entity_poly.pdbx_strand_id
1 'polypeptide(L)'
;MRLARSRTDAGAVVPVAGHGERWFDLTSFTADVRPETLSPGSLTGIRAAIDAGLLPETGAPERYAPPLATIGKIVCVGLNYTDHAAETGATPPSEPILFMKAPDTVVGPDDEVLIPRKSVKTDYEVELAVVLGRTARYLDSPSDARAYVAGYAISNDVSEREFQIERQGQWDKGKNCETFNPLGPWVVTADEVGDPHDLGLRLWVNDDLRQDGSTKNMIFNVDHLVWYISQFMTLYPGDVINTGTPAGVALGDPERRPYLRAGDVVELEIDGLGQQRQTMRNA
;
A
#
# COMPACT_ATOMS: atom_id res chain seq x y z
N MET A 1 -8.38 14.48 2.56
CA MET A 1 -7.30 14.77 3.54
C MET A 1 -6.32 13.61 3.59
N ARG A 2 -5.10 13.87 4.10
CA ARG A 2 -4.08 12.84 4.28
C ARG A 2 -4.01 12.47 5.77
N LEU A 3 -4.14 11.21 6.12
CA LEU A 3 -3.95 10.72 7.49
C LEU A 3 -2.56 10.11 7.60
N ALA A 4 -1.74 10.60 8.52
CA ALA A 4 -0.38 10.14 8.71
C ALA A 4 -0.05 9.92 10.18
N ARG A 5 1.06 9.23 10.41
CA ARG A 5 1.66 9.01 11.71
C ARG A 5 3.07 9.60 11.69
N SER A 6 3.21 10.80 12.29
CA SER A 6 4.49 11.51 12.39
C SER A 6 5.40 10.83 13.40
N ARG A 7 6.64 10.53 13.03
CA ARG A 7 7.65 10.00 13.95
C ARG A 7 8.54 11.15 14.42
N THR A 8 8.51 11.42 15.71
CA THR A 8 9.36 12.46 16.34
C THR A 8 10.80 11.99 16.48
N ASP A 9 11.75 12.90 16.70
CA ASP A 9 13.16 12.57 16.96
C ASP A 9 13.35 11.70 18.21
N ALA A 10 12.44 11.82 19.18
CA ALA A 10 12.42 10.97 20.38
C ALA A 10 11.83 9.57 20.12
N GLY A 11 11.43 9.26 18.88
CA GLY A 11 10.85 7.98 18.48
C GLY A 11 9.37 7.82 18.81
N ALA A 12 8.72 8.83 19.40
CA ALA A 12 7.28 8.82 19.62
C ALA A 12 6.53 8.95 18.29
N VAL A 13 5.33 8.37 18.21
CA VAL A 13 4.46 8.47 17.03
C VAL A 13 3.24 9.31 17.40
N VAL A 14 2.93 10.30 16.58
CA VAL A 14 1.83 11.24 16.74
C VAL A 14 0.91 11.18 15.51
N PRO A 15 -0.41 10.96 15.69
CA PRO A 15 -1.36 11.00 14.58
C PRO A 15 -1.55 12.43 14.10
N VAL A 16 -1.49 12.63 12.78
CA VAL A 16 -1.65 13.94 12.15
C VAL A 16 -2.54 13.86 10.90
N ALA A 17 -3.21 14.95 10.56
CA ALA A 17 -3.96 15.10 9.33
C ALA A 17 -3.41 16.24 8.48
N GLY A 18 -3.14 15.96 7.19
CA GLY A 18 -2.85 16.98 6.18
C GLY A 18 -4.13 17.39 5.43
N HIS A 19 -4.38 18.71 5.34
CA HIS A 19 -5.46 19.26 4.53
C HIS A 19 -4.96 20.49 3.75
N GLY A 20 -4.98 20.40 2.43
CA GLY A 20 -4.23 21.33 1.59
C GLY A 20 -2.73 21.26 1.90
N GLU A 21 -2.10 22.39 2.17
CA GLU A 21 -0.69 22.47 2.55
C GLU A 21 -0.47 22.43 4.08
N ARG A 22 -1.54 22.49 4.86
CA ARG A 22 -1.46 22.53 6.33
C ARG A 22 -1.55 21.15 6.95
N TRP A 23 -0.93 21.01 8.13
CA TRP A 23 -0.96 19.81 8.95
C TRP A 23 -1.53 20.10 10.33
N PHE A 24 -2.22 19.15 10.92
CA PHE A 24 -2.93 19.29 12.17
C PHE A 24 -2.64 18.11 13.09
N ASP A 25 -2.39 18.39 14.35
CA ASP A 25 -2.24 17.38 15.41
C ASP A 25 -3.62 16.79 15.76
N LEU A 26 -3.73 15.47 15.71
CA LEU A 26 -4.96 14.73 16.00
C LEU A 26 -5.01 14.17 17.43
N THR A 27 -4.02 14.41 18.28
CA THR A 27 -3.93 13.79 19.63
C THR A 27 -5.12 14.11 20.53
N SER A 28 -5.78 15.26 20.34
CA SER A 28 -7.02 15.61 21.04
C SER A 28 -8.26 14.91 20.47
N PHE A 29 -8.18 14.36 19.27
CA PHE A 29 -9.28 13.67 18.58
C PHE A 29 -9.15 12.14 18.67
N THR A 30 -7.96 11.62 18.51
CA THR A 30 -7.66 10.18 18.55
C THR A 30 -6.26 9.92 19.11
N ALA A 31 -6.09 8.80 19.81
CA ALA A 31 -4.78 8.38 20.31
C ALA A 31 -3.80 7.96 19.19
N ASP A 32 -4.32 7.47 18.06
CA ASP A 32 -3.51 7.03 16.91
C ASP A 32 -4.42 6.81 15.67
N VAL A 33 -3.83 6.62 14.48
CA VAL A 33 -4.56 6.24 13.26
C VAL A 33 -4.88 4.74 13.31
N ARG A 34 -6.06 4.43 13.80
CA ARG A 34 -6.57 3.07 14.04
C ARG A 34 -7.83 2.81 13.21
N PRO A 35 -8.35 1.56 13.18
CA PRO A 35 -9.59 1.24 12.47
C PRO A 35 -10.76 2.19 12.77
N GLU A 36 -10.91 2.63 14.03
CA GLU A 36 -11.97 3.55 14.46
C GLU A 36 -11.81 4.94 13.81
N THR A 37 -10.56 5.39 13.61
CA THR A 37 -10.24 6.68 12.97
C THR A 37 -10.63 6.69 11.49
N LEU A 38 -10.67 5.52 10.85
CA LEU A 38 -10.97 5.34 9.43
C LEU A 38 -12.47 5.28 9.12
N SER A 39 -13.32 5.24 10.14
CA SER A 39 -14.78 5.21 9.92
C SER A 39 -15.24 6.51 9.25
N PRO A 40 -16.28 6.47 8.38
CA PRO A 40 -16.78 7.67 7.71
C PRO A 40 -17.18 8.79 8.67
N GLY A 41 -17.76 8.42 9.84
CA GLY A 41 -18.11 9.40 10.88
C GLY A 41 -16.89 10.08 11.47
N SER A 42 -15.83 9.32 11.75
CA SER A 42 -14.56 9.85 12.27
C SER A 42 -13.87 10.75 11.25
N LEU A 43 -13.79 10.33 9.98
CA LEU A 43 -13.21 11.14 8.89
C LEU A 43 -13.96 12.46 8.69
N THR A 44 -15.30 12.42 8.74
CA THR A 44 -16.14 13.63 8.68
C THR A 44 -15.90 14.53 9.92
N GLY A 45 -15.78 13.92 11.09
CA GLY A 45 -15.52 14.67 12.33
C GLY A 45 -14.15 15.34 12.33
N ILE A 46 -13.10 14.68 11.87
CA ILE A 46 -11.77 15.27 11.72
C ILE A 46 -11.81 16.46 10.75
N ARG A 47 -12.46 16.30 9.60
CA ARG A 47 -12.62 17.37 8.62
C ARG A 47 -13.33 18.58 9.21
N ALA A 48 -14.45 18.36 9.89
CA ALA A 48 -15.21 19.41 10.53
C ALA A 48 -14.40 20.12 11.65
N ALA A 49 -13.59 19.39 12.39
CA ALA A 49 -12.73 19.96 13.42
C ALA A 49 -11.60 20.84 12.82
N ILE A 50 -11.02 20.43 11.69
CA ILE A 50 -10.06 21.23 10.93
C ILE A 50 -10.71 22.53 10.45
N ASP A 51 -11.87 22.44 9.81
CA ASP A 51 -12.59 23.58 9.22
C ASP A 51 -13.04 24.58 10.29
N ALA A 52 -13.38 24.09 11.48
CA ALA A 52 -13.75 24.91 12.65
C ALA A 52 -12.54 25.47 13.42
N GLY A 53 -11.31 25.14 13.04
CA GLY A 53 -10.10 25.58 13.75
C GLY A 53 -9.94 24.99 15.16
N LEU A 54 -10.50 23.81 15.41
CA LEU A 54 -10.48 23.14 16.71
C LEU A 54 -9.24 22.26 16.94
N LEU A 55 -8.49 21.96 15.88
CA LEU A 55 -7.27 21.15 15.95
C LEU A 55 -6.02 22.05 15.88
N PRO A 56 -5.00 21.80 16.72
CA PRO A 56 -3.75 22.55 16.64
C PRO A 56 -3.07 22.33 15.29
N GLU A 57 -2.65 23.41 14.65
CA GLU A 57 -1.81 23.33 13.45
C GLU A 57 -0.38 22.94 13.85
N THR A 58 0.26 22.08 13.04
CA THR A 58 1.62 21.60 13.23
C THR A 58 2.42 21.70 11.94
N GLY A 59 3.74 21.51 11.99
CA GLY A 59 4.57 21.36 10.80
C GLY A 59 4.27 20.07 10.05
N ALA A 60 4.66 20.03 8.77
CA ALA A 60 4.64 18.78 8.02
C ALA A 60 5.58 17.76 8.70
N PRO A 61 5.18 16.46 8.76
CA PRO A 61 6.06 15.43 9.29
C PRO A 61 7.38 15.35 8.50
N GLU A 62 8.51 15.32 9.20
CA GLU A 62 9.83 15.09 8.59
C GLU A 62 10.08 13.58 8.39
N ARG A 63 9.49 12.74 9.24
CA ARG A 63 9.58 11.29 9.19
C ARG A 63 8.21 10.67 9.44
N TYR A 64 7.94 9.58 8.73
CA TYR A 64 6.67 8.86 8.85
C TYR A 64 6.87 7.47 9.47
N ALA A 65 5.94 7.06 10.33
CA ALA A 65 5.70 5.68 10.67
C ALA A 65 4.71 5.07 9.64
N PRO A 66 4.52 3.74 9.60
CA PRO A 66 3.42 3.18 8.82
C PRO A 66 2.12 3.93 9.09
N PRO A 67 1.31 4.27 8.08
CA PRO A 67 0.18 5.21 8.24
C PRO A 67 -0.95 4.68 9.12
N LEU A 68 -0.98 3.37 9.37
CA LEU A 68 -1.93 2.69 10.25
C LEU A 68 -1.20 2.11 11.46
N ALA A 69 -1.73 2.34 12.66
CA ALA A 69 -1.16 1.80 13.89
C ALA A 69 -1.39 0.29 14.05
N THR A 70 -2.47 -0.20 13.47
CA THR A 70 -2.84 -1.62 13.48
C THR A 70 -3.50 -1.99 12.16
N ILE A 71 -3.13 -3.13 11.62
CA ILE A 71 -3.73 -3.72 10.43
C ILE A 71 -4.20 -5.12 10.80
N GLY A 72 -5.44 -5.48 10.48
CA GLY A 72 -6.00 -6.81 10.76
C GLY A 72 -5.43 -7.86 9.80
N LYS A 73 -5.47 -7.56 8.51
CA LYS A 73 -4.90 -8.37 7.44
C LYS A 73 -4.54 -7.53 6.23
N ILE A 74 -3.63 -8.07 5.42
CA ILE A 74 -3.28 -7.53 4.11
C ILE A 74 -3.62 -8.62 3.08
N VAL A 75 -4.60 -8.34 2.23
CA VAL A 75 -4.98 -9.20 1.11
C VAL A 75 -4.31 -8.66 -0.14
N CYS A 76 -3.58 -9.51 -0.86
CA CYS A 76 -2.86 -9.12 -2.06
C CYS A 76 -3.47 -9.79 -3.29
N VAL A 77 -3.35 -9.13 -4.43
CA VAL A 77 -3.90 -9.61 -5.70
C VAL A 77 -2.78 -9.81 -6.71
N GLY A 78 -2.56 -11.06 -7.11
CA GLY A 78 -1.54 -11.42 -8.09
C GLY A 78 -2.03 -11.26 -9.53
N LEU A 79 -1.10 -10.92 -10.46
CA LEU A 79 -1.33 -10.82 -11.90
C LEU A 79 -2.53 -9.95 -12.28
N ASN A 80 -2.68 -8.81 -11.65
CA ASN A 80 -3.84 -7.93 -11.84
C ASN A 80 -3.64 -6.80 -12.86
N TYR A 81 -2.54 -6.78 -13.60
CA TYR A 81 -2.28 -5.80 -14.65
C TYR A 81 -2.03 -6.49 -15.99
N THR A 82 -2.65 -5.98 -17.06
CA THR A 82 -2.55 -6.56 -18.40
C THR A 82 -1.13 -6.53 -18.95
N ASP A 83 -0.39 -5.46 -18.67
CA ASP A 83 1.01 -5.28 -19.09
C ASP A 83 1.94 -6.21 -18.29
N HIS A 84 1.72 -6.38 -16.98
CA HIS A 84 2.48 -7.32 -16.15
C HIS A 84 2.23 -8.78 -16.56
N ALA A 85 0.99 -9.15 -16.88
CA ALA A 85 0.69 -10.47 -17.40
C ALA A 85 1.42 -10.72 -18.74
N ALA A 86 1.45 -9.72 -19.63
CA ALA A 86 2.14 -9.80 -20.91
C ALA A 86 3.66 -9.97 -20.77
N GLU A 87 4.33 -9.18 -19.88
CA GLU A 87 5.78 -9.26 -19.69
C GLU A 87 6.23 -10.62 -19.13
N THR A 88 5.42 -11.23 -18.25
CA THR A 88 5.73 -12.54 -17.65
C THR A 88 5.28 -13.71 -18.52
N GLY A 89 4.61 -13.46 -19.64
CA GLY A 89 4.04 -14.49 -20.53
C GLY A 89 2.86 -15.24 -19.90
N ALA A 90 2.27 -14.69 -18.83
CA ALA A 90 1.13 -15.28 -18.15
C ALA A 90 -0.18 -14.97 -18.88
N THR A 91 -1.11 -15.92 -18.86
CA THR A 91 -2.48 -15.66 -19.32
C THR A 91 -3.20 -14.85 -18.24
N PRO A 92 -3.89 -13.74 -18.58
CA PRO A 92 -4.72 -13.01 -17.64
C PRO A 92 -5.69 -13.96 -16.91
N PRO A 93 -5.76 -13.93 -15.58
CA PRO A 93 -6.63 -14.81 -14.82
C PRO A 93 -8.11 -14.47 -15.07
N SER A 94 -8.99 -15.48 -15.01
CA SER A 94 -10.44 -15.30 -15.15
C SER A 94 -11.11 -14.73 -13.89
N GLU A 95 -10.41 -14.79 -12.74
CA GLU A 95 -10.81 -14.26 -11.45
C GLU A 95 -9.57 -13.84 -10.64
N PRO A 96 -9.69 -12.93 -9.65
CA PRO A 96 -8.56 -12.46 -8.86
C PRO A 96 -7.82 -13.59 -8.13
N ILE A 97 -6.50 -13.65 -8.30
CA ILE A 97 -5.62 -14.55 -7.54
C ILE A 97 -5.31 -13.89 -6.21
N LEU A 98 -5.75 -14.48 -5.11
CA LEU A 98 -5.58 -13.92 -3.76
C LEU A 98 -4.47 -14.63 -2.99
N PHE A 99 -3.65 -13.83 -2.30
CA PHE A 99 -2.69 -14.30 -1.30
C PHE A 99 -2.61 -13.30 -0.15
N MET A 100 -1.86 -13.62 0.90
CA MET A 100 -1.83 -12.81 2.11
C MET A 100 -0.42 -12.36 2.43
N LYS A 101 -0.31 -11.14 2.99
CA LYS A 101 0.86 -10.70 3.75
C LYS A 101 0.48 -10.56 5.22
N ALA A 102 1.37 -11.01 6.09
CA ALA A 102 1.20 -10.83 7.52
C ALA A 102 1.37 -9.34 7.89
N PRO A 103 0.56 -8.79 8.80
CA PRO A 103 0.64 -7.38 9.17
C PRO A 103 1.99 -6.94 9.75
N ASP A 104 2.77 -7.86 10.30
CA ASP A 104 4.11 -7.60 10.84
C ASP A 104 5.19 -7.41 9.76
N THR A 105 4.86 -7.62 8.48
CA THR A 105 5.71 -7.23 7.36
C THR A 105 5.72 -5.73 7.09
N VAL A 106 4.77 -4.98 7.68
CA VAL A 106 4.59 -3.55 7.39
C VAL A 106 5.66 -2.72 8.08
N VAL A 107 6.31 -1.87 7.29
CA VAL A 107 7.23 -0.83 7.74
C VAL A 107 6.84 0.52 7.14
N GLY A 108 7.42 1.60 7.64
CA GLY A 108 7.17 2.96 7.15
C GLY A 108 7.70 3.19 5.73
N PRO A 109 7.31 4.31 5.11
CA PRO A 109 7.65 4.61 3.70
C PRO A 109 9.15 4.79 3.48
N ASP A 110 9.89 5.17 4.52
CA ASP A 110 11.32 5.48 4.46
C ASP A 110 12.16 4.53 5.33
N ASP A 111 11.53 3.45 5.84
CA ASP A 111 12.23 2.46 6.65
C ASP A 111 13.08 1.53 5.75
N GLU A 112 14.09 0.89 6.35
CA GLU A 112 14.94 -0.07 5.65
C GLU A 112 14.16 -1.35 5.32
N VAL A 113 14.45 -1.95 4.15
CA VAL A 113 13.92 -3.25 3.75
C VAL A 113 15.01 -4.30 3.80
N LEU A 114 14.73 -5.40 4.48
CA LEU A 114 15.71 -6.46 4.76
C LEU A 114 15.67 -7.55 3.70
N ILE A 115 16.78 -7.72 2.99
CA ILE A 115 16.97 -8.85 2.07
C ILE A 115 17.17 -10.12 2.90
N PRO A 116 16.32 -11.14 2.75
CA PRO A 116 16.41 -12.37 3.55
C PRO A 116 17.74 -13.09 3.39
N ARG A 117 18.18 -13.79 4.43
CA ARG A 117 19.42 -14.57 4.39
C ARG A 117 19.42 -15.56 3.25
N LYS A 118 20.49 -15.56 2.46
CA LYS A 118 20.69 -16.41 1.27
C LYS A 118 19.75 -16.08 0.11
N SER A 119 18.95 -15.01 0.20
CA SER A 119 18.15 -14.51 -0.90
C SER A 119 19.06 -13.91 -1.98
N VAL A 120 18.68 -14.13 -3.22
CA VAL A 120 19.32 -13.54 -4.41
C VAL A 120 18.30 -13.06 -5.43
N LYS A 121 17.01 -13.19 -5.12
CA LYS A 121 15.90 -12.86 -6.01
C LYS A 121 14.85 -11.96 -5.36
N THR A 122 15.29 -11.06 -4.47
CA THR A 122 14.41 -10.03 -3.88
C THR A 122 14.03 -9.02 -4.95
N ASP A 123 12.73 -8.79 -5.12
CA ASP A 123 12.10 -7.99 -6.17
C ASP A 123 11.20 -6.90 -5.56
N TYR A 124 10.84 -5.91 -6.34
CA TYR A 124 10.05 -4.74 -5.99
C TYR A 124 8.72 -4.74 -6.77
N GLU A 125 7.67 -4.18 -6.17
CA GLU A 125 6.34 -4.05 -6.79
C GLU A 125 5.62 -2.80 -6.27
N VAL A 126 5.54 -1.72 -7.08
CA VAL A 126 4.70 -0.58 -6.73
C VAL A 126 3.22 -0.94 -6.87
N GLU A 127 2.44 -0.72 -5.83
CA GLU A 127 1.02 -1.08 -5.79
C GLU A 127 0.16 0.01 -5.17
N LEU A 128 -1.03 0.20 -5.72
CA LEU A 128 -2.09 0.93 -5.04
C LEU A 128 -2.59 0.07 -3.87
N ALA A 129 -2.52 0.61 -2.66
CA ALA A 129 -3.10 -0.01 -1.47
C ALA A 129 -4.47 0.61 -1.18
N VAL A 130 -5.50 -0.23 -1.02
CA VAL A 130 -6.86 0.17 -0.65
C VAL A 130 -7.04 -0.08 0.84
N VAL A 131 -7.44 0.96 1.59
CA VAL A 131 -7.66 0.87 3.04
C VAL A 131 -9.16 0.87 3.33
N LEU A 132 -9.65 -0.15 4.04
CA LEU A 132 -11.06 -0.28 4.38
C LEU A 132 -11.45 0.63 5.56
N GLY A 133 -12.63 1.25 5.47
CA GLY A 133 -13.21 2.12 6.51
C GLY A 133 -14.50 1.58 7.12
N ARG A 134 -15.06 0.53 6.52
CA ARG A 134 -16.26 -0.18 7.00
C ARG A 134 -16.09 -1.68 6.84
N THR A 135 -16.85 -2.44 7.63
CA THR A 135 -16.90 -3.90 7.48
C THR A 135 -17.61 -4.27 6.18
N ALA A 136 -16.87 -4.86 5.23
CA ALA A 136 -17.39 -5.40 3.99
C ALA A 136 -17.50 -6.93 4.08
N ARG A 137 -18.71 -7.44 3.87
CA ARG A 137 -19.01 -8.86 3.92
C ARG A 137 -20.16 -9.16 2.99
N TYR A 138 -19.96 -10.07 2.02
CA TYR A 138 -20.96 -10.48 1.06
C TYR A 138 -21.67 -9.30 0.39
N LEU A 139 -20.88 -8.36 -0.16
CA LEU A 139 -21.45 -7.21 -0.88
C LEU A 139 -22.24 -7.72 -2.09
N ASP A 140 -23.39 -7.10 -2.34
CA ASP A 140 -24.28 -7.53 -3.43
C ASP A 140 -23.70 -7.19 -4.81
N SER A 141 -22.94 -6.10 -4.91
CA SER A 141 -22.44 -5.59 -6.19
C SER A 141 -21.08 -4.87 -6.04
N PRO A 142 -20.21 -4.91 -7.09
CA PRO A 142 -19.02 -4.05 -7.13
C PRO A 142 -19.32 -2.55 -6.96
N SER A 143 -20.49 -2.08 -7.40
CA SER A 143 -20.89 -0.68 -7.24
C SER A 143 -21.06 -0.23 -5.79
N ASP A 144 -21.22 -1.17 -4.86
CA ASP A 144 -21.35 -0.87 -3.42
C ASP A 144 -19.99 -0.65 -2.76
N ALA A 145 -18.92 -1.14 -3.38
CA ALA A 145 -17.58 -1.26 -2.79
C ALA A 145 -16.98 0.08 -2.33
N ARG A 146 -17.16 1.14 -3.12
CA ARG A 146 -16.64 2.49 -2.81
C ARG A 146 -17.05 3.00 -1.43
N ALA A 147 -18.26 2.68 -0.97
CA ALA A 147 -18.77 3.11 0.32
C ALA A 147 -18.01 2.48 1.51
N TYR A 148 -17.21 1.44 1.26
CA TYR A 148 -16.45 0.71 2.28
C TYR A 148 -14.97 1.13 2.35
N VAL A 149 -14.48 1.90 1.37
CA VAL A 149 -13.10 2.37 1.30
C VAL A 149 -12.93 3.66 2.10
N ALA A 150 -11.97 3.68 3.03
CA ALA A 150 -11.56 4.89 3.75
C ALA A 150 -10.63 5.76 2.90
N GLY A 151 -9.74 5.13 2.16
CA GLY A 151 -8.74 5.83 1.36
C GLY A 151 -7.72 4.90 0.72
N TYR A 152 -6.65 5.50 0.22
CA TYR A 152 -5.62 4.84 -0.56
C TYR A 152 -4.23 5.24 -0.06
N ALA A 153 -3.27 4.35 -0.25
CA ALA A 153 -1.86 4.57 0.08
C ALA A 153 -0.97 3.92 -0.99
N ILE A 154 0.32 4.18 -0.92
CA ILE A 154 1.32 3.45 -1.71
C ILE A 154 1.75 2.23 -0.90
N SER A 155 1.88 1.07 -1.55
CA SER A 155 2.51 -0.13 -1.02
C SER A 155 3.65 -0.58 -1.92
N ASN A 156 4.70 -1.13 -1.32
CA ASN A 156 5.72 -1.90 -2.03
C ASN A 156 5.53 -3.36 -1.65
N ASP A 157 4.95 -4.18 -2.54
CA ASP A 157 4.75 -5.61 -2.29
C ASP A 157 6.05 -6.39 -2.57
N VAL A 158 7.08 -6.12 -1.75
CA VAL A 158 8.40 -6.74 -1.87
C VAL A 158 8.28 -8.26 -1.86
N SER A 159 9.02 -8.92 -2.77
CA SER A 159 8.87 -10.34 -3.07
C SER A 159 10.23 -11.03 -3.14
N GLU A 160 10.38 -12.18 -2.50
CA GLU A 160 11.52 -13.07 -2.75
C GLU A 160 11.08 -14.16 -3.72
N ARG A 161 11.47 -14.04 -4.98
CA ARG A 161 10.94 -14.88 -6.07
C ARG A 161 11.31 -16.36 -5.96
N GLU A 162 12.49 -16.70 -5.41
CA GLU A 162 12.83 -18.11 -5.17
C GLU A 162 11.85 -18.73 -4.18
N PHE A 163 11.58 -18.02 -3.06
CA PHE A 163 10.68 -18.54 -2.03
C PHE A 163 9.24 -18.62 -2.53
N GLN A 164 8.82 -17.61 -3.30
CA GLN A 164 7.47 -17.50 -3.88
C GLN A 164 7.19 -18.62 -4.88
N ILE A 165 8.10 -18.84 -5.82
CA ILE A 165 7.82 -19.65 -7.04
C ILE A 165 8.51 -21.00 -6.99
N GLU A 166 9.81 -21.04 -6.60
CA GLU A 166 10.64 -22.23 -6.75
C GLU A 166 10.50 -23.21 -5.58
N ARG A 167 9.85 -22.79 -4.47
CA ARG A 167 9.61 -23.62 -3.29
C ARG A 167 8.16 -24.10 -3.22
N GLN A 168 7.75 -24.94 -4.16
CA GLN A 168 6.42 -25.56 -4.27
C GLN A 168 5.30 -24.57 -4.61
N GLY A 169 5.61 -23.38 -5.15
CA GLY A 169 4.60 -22.43 -5.61
C GLY A 169 3.69 -21.85 -4.52
N GLN A 170 4.09 -21.93 -3.25
CA GLN A 170 3.37 -21.31 -2.15
C GLN A 170 3.83 -19.85 -2.00
N TRP A 171 3.09 -18.91 -2.57
CA TRP A 171 3.47 -17.51 -2.70
C TRP A 171 3.79 -16.81 -1.38
N ASP A 172 3.02 -17.13 -0.33
CA ASP A 172 3.19 -16.50 0.99
C ASP A 172 4.62 -16.60 1.53
N LYS A 173 5.37 -17.66 1.18
CA LYS A 173 6.77 -17.81 1.60
C LYS A 173 7.68 -16.70 1.10
N GLY A 174 7.40 -16.18 -0.10
CA GLY A 174 8.19 -15.12 -0.71
C GLY A 174 7.63 -13.72 -0.43
N LYS A 175 6.44 -13.62 0.11
CA LYS A 175 5.72 -12.37 0.36
C LYS A 175 5.73 -11.95 1.83
N ASN A 176 6.11 -12.83 2.75
CA ASN A 176 6.02 -12.60 4.20
C ASN A 176 7.39 -12.55 4.90
N CYS A 177 8.47 -12.21 4.19
CA CYS A 177 9.73 -11.92 4.85
C CYS A 177 9.61 -10.60 5.62
N GLU A 178 10.44 -10.46 6.65
CA GLU A 178 10.47 -9.25 7.48
C GLU A 178 10.63 -7.98 6.64
N THR A 179 9.86 -6.93 6.93
CA THR A 179 9.85 -5.63 6.25
C THR A 179 9.32 -5.61 4.81
N PHE A 180 8.70 -6.68 4.34
CA PHE A 180 8.33 -6.84 2.93
C PHE A 180 7.06 -6.10 2.49
N ASN A 181 6.52 -5.20 3.34
CA ASN A 181 5.39 -4.34 2.97
C ASN A 181 5.57 -2.88 3.42
N PRO A 182 6.55 -2.12 2.87
CA PRO A 182 6.58 -0.68 3.05
C PRO A 182 5.23 -0.07 2.66
N LEU A 183 4.62 0.72 3.56
CA LEU A 183 3.29 1.30 3.38
C LEU A 183 3.30 2.78 3.78
N GLY A 184 2.70 3.64 2.98
CA GLY A 184 2.56 5.06 3.25
C GLY A 184 2.89 5.97 2.06
N PRO A 185 3.30 7.24 2.30
CA PRO A 185 3.60 7.88 3.59
C PRO A 185 2.36 8.16 4.44
N TRP A 186 1.19 8.20 3.85
CA TRP A 186 -0.11 8.48 4.47
C TRP A 186 -1.23 7.70 3.78
N VAL A 187 -2.39 7.69 4.39
CA VAL A 187 -3.65 7.33 3.72
C VAL A 187 -4.30 8.62 3.21
N VAL A 188 -4.49 8.73 1.90
CA VAL A 188 -5.30 9.78 1.28
C VAL A 188 -6.75 9.32 1.31
N THR A 189 -7.65 10.11 1.92
CA THR A 189 -9.07 9.76 2.02
C THR A 189 -9.71 9.66 0.63
N ALA A 190 -10.66 8.73 0.47
CA ALA A 190 -11.24 8.38 -0.82
C ALA A 190 -11.87 9.56 -1.56
N ASP A 191 -12.38 10.56 -0.84
CA ASP A 191 -12.95 11.79 -1.39
C ASP A 191 -11.92 12.72 -2.05
N GLU A 192 -10.63 12.56 -1.73
CA GLU A 192 -9.54 13.39 -2.27
C GLU A 192 -8.81 12.73 -3.47
N VAL A 193 -8.94 11.44 -3.65
CA VAL A 193 -8.19 10.72 -4.69
C VAL A 193 -8.83 10.87 -6.08
N GLY A 194 -10.09 11.28 -6.16
CA GLY A 194 -10.80 11.34 -7.43
C GLY A 194 -11.13 9.95 -7.96
N ASP A 195 -10.59 9.59 -9.14
CA ASP A 195 -10.78 8.26 -9.71
C ASP A 195 -9.54 7.36 -9.44
N PRO A 196 -9.64 6.36 -8.54
CA PRO A 196 -8.53 5.43 -8.28
C PRO A 196 -8.17 4.53 -9.48
N HIS A 197 -8.98 4.56 -10.54
CA HIS A 197 -8.73 3.80 -11.77
C HIS A 197 -7.99 4.64 -12.84
N ASP A 198 -7.51 5.84 -12.48
CA ASP A 198 -6.76 6.73 -13.38
C ASP A 198 -5.57 7.37 -12.67
N LEU A 199 -4.74 6.54 -12.03
CA LEU A 199 -3.52 6.98 -11.34
C LEU A 199 -2.29 6.41 -12.04
N GLY A 200 -1.24 7.24 -12.20
CA GLY A 200 0.09 6.78 -12.61
C GLY A 200 0.83 6.17 -11.43
N LEU A 201 1.54 5.06 -11.68
CA LEU A 201 2.40 4.39 -10.71
C LEU A 201 3.82 4.32 -11.28
N ARG A 202 4.82 4.77 -10.50
CA ARG A 202 6.22 4.75 -10.92
C ARG A 202 7.09 4.17 -9.82
N LEU A 203 8.14 3.47 -10.24
CA LEU A 203 9.16 2.95 -9.32
C LEU A 203 10.54 3.06 -9.97
N TRP A 204 11.50 3.50 -9.17
CA TRP A 204 12.93 3.60 -9.55
C TRP A 204 13.76 2.72 -8.62
N VAL A 205 14.84 2.19 -9.18
CA VAL A 205 15.91 1.53 -8.42
C VAL A 205 17.21 2.24 -8.76
N ASN A 206 17.85 2.88 -7.77
CA ASN A 206 19.09 3.65 -7.96
C ASN A 206 18.96 4.68 -9.09
N ASP A 207 17.90 5.48 -9.09
CA ASP A 207 17.52 6.47 -10.10
C ASP A 207 17.11 5.89 -11.48
N ASP A 208 17.22 4.58 -11.70
CA ASP A 208 16.76 3.94 -12.93
C ASP A 208 15.26 3.66 -12.86
N LEU A 209 14.46 4.25 -13.75
CA LEU A 209 13.03 3.97 -13.88
C LEU A 209 12.79 2.50 -14.25
N ARG A 210 12.08 1.77 -13.39
CA ARG A 210 11.78 0.34 -13.55
C ARG A 210 10.33 0.07 -13.89
N GLN A 211 9.41 0.71 -13.17
CA GLN A 211 7.99 0.59 -13.44
C GLN A 211 7.42 1.97 -13.79
N ASP A 212 6.61 2.03 -14.83
CA ASP A 212 5.84 3.21 -15.27
C ASP A 212 4.51 2.71 -15.83
N GLY A 213 3.50 2.67 -14.98
CA GLY A 213 2.21 2.08 -15.28
C GLY A 213 1.04 2.96 -14.87
N SER A 214 -0.17 2.44 -15.07
CA SER A 214 -1.40 3.13 -14.67
C SER A 214 -2.43 2.13 -14.15
N THR A 215 -3.20 2.53 -13.12
CA THR A 215 -4.32 1.74 -12.61
C THR A 215 -5.40 1.47 -13.66
N LYS A 216 -5.41 2.18 -14.79
CA LYS A 216 -6.23 1.86 -15.97
C LYS A 216 -5.98 0.47 -16.52
N ASN A 217 -4.76 -0.06 -16.34
CA ASN A 217 -4.34 -1.36 -16.84
C ASN A 217 -4.72 -2.52 -15.91
N MET A 218 -5.40 -2.23 -14.79
CA MET A 218 -5.91 -3.28 -13.91
C MET A 218 -6.90 -4.20 -14.66
N ILE A 219 -6.72 -5.52 -14.52
CA ILE A 219 -7.65 -6.53 -15.03
C ILE A 219 -8.95 -6.48 -14.20
N PHE A 220 -8.80 -6.44 -12.88
CA PHE A 220 -9.90 -6.28 -11.92
C PHE A 220 -9.70 -4.96 -11.19
N ASN A 221 -10.61 -4.04 -11.37
CA ASN A 221 -10.54 -2.72 -10.73
C ASN A 221 -10.83 -2.78 -9.23
N VAL A 222 -10.54 -1.69 -8.50
CA VAL A 222 -10.71 -1.61 -7.05
C VAL A 222 -12.09 -2.03 -6.58
N ASP A 223 -13.15 -1.58 -7.26
CA ASP A 223 -14.52 -1.87 -6.86
C ASP A 223 -14.82 -3.36 -6.98
N HIS A 224 -14.35 -3.99 -8.06
CA HIS A 224 -14.45 -5.44 -8.24
C HIS A 224 -13.67 -6.21 -7.17
N LEU A 225 -12.44 -5.77 -6.85
CA LEU A 225 -11.60 -6.45 -5.86
C LEU A 225 -12.23 -6.46 -4.47
N VAL A 226 -12.72 -5.29 -4.00
CA VAL A 226 -13.36 -5.19 -2.67
C VAL A 226 -14.62 -6.06 -2.62
N TRP A 227 -15.47 -6.01 -3.66
CA TRP A 227 -16.64 -6.86 -3.79
C TRP A 227 -16.26 -8.35 -3.80
N TYR A 228 -15.34 -8.77 -4.67
CA TYR A 228 -14.93 -10.15 -4.85
C TYR A 228 -14.35 -10.74 -3.56
N ILE A 229 -13.40 -10.05 -2.93
CA ILE A 229 -12.78 -10.51 -1.68
C ILE A 229 -13.82 -10.67 -0.57
N SER A 230 -14.83 -9.79 -0.52
CA SER A 230 -15.90 -9.85 0.48
C SER A 230 -16.77 -11.11 0.38
N GLN A 231 -16.73 -11.83 -0.75
CA GLN A 231 -17.43 -13.10 -0.93
C GLN A 231 -16.77 -14.28 -0.19
N PHE A 232 -15.46 -14.17 0.09
CA PHE A 232 -14.67 -15.25 0.69
C PHE A 232 -14.26 -14.97 2.13
N MET A 233 -14.07 -13.67 2.46
CA MET A 233 -13.65 -13.26 3.79
C MET A 233 -14.25 -11.90 4.17
N THR A 234 -14.52 -11.72 5.47
CA THR A 234 -14.93 -10.42 5.97
C THR A 234 -13.74 -9.47 5.99
N LEU A 235 -13.87 -8.31 5.33
CA LEU A 235 -12.92 -7.21 5.43
C LEU A 235 -13.38 -6.26 6.54
N TYR A 236 -12.47 -5.86 7.41
CA TYR A 236 -12.74 -4.97 8.53
C TYR A 236 -12.09 -3.59 8.30
N PRO A 237 -12.55 -2.53 9.00
CA PRO A 237 -11.84 -1.24 8.98
C PRO A 237 -10.37 -1.43 9.32
N GLY A 238 -9.48 -0.78 8.58
CA GLY A 238 -8.03 -0.90 8.73
C GLY A 238 -7.40 -2.11 8.01
N ASP A 239 -8.19 -3.03 7.44
CA ASP A 239 -7.63 -4.02 6.51
C ASP A 239 -7.16 -3.34 5.23
N VAL A 240 -6.11 -3.90 4.62
CA VAL A 240 -5.47 -3.37 3.42
C VAL A 240 -5.61 -4.36 2.28
N ILE A 241 -5.86 -3.86 1.07
CA ILE A 241 -5.78 -4.66 -0.16
C ILE A 241 -4.66 -4.07 -1.02
N ASN A 242 -3.62 -4.85 -1.28
CA ASN A 242 -2.61 -4.58 -2.30
C ASN A 242 -3.16 -5.05 -3.65
N THR A 243 -3.27 -4.13 -4.63
CA THR A 243 -4.10 -4.35 -5.83
C THR A 243 -3.36 -4.96 -7.00
N GLY A 244 -2.12 -5.36 -6.83
CA GLY A 244 -1.24 -5.82 -7.91
C GLY A 244 -0.36 -4.71 -8.45
N THR A 245 0.65 -5.09 -9.22
CA THR A 245 1.70 -4.22 -9.75
C THR A 245 1.67 -4.18 -11.28
N PRO A 246 2.04 -3.05 -11.92
CA PRO A 246 2.25 -2.98 -13.37
C PRO A 246 3.55 -3.67 -13.81
N ALA A 247 3.80 -3.73 -15.12
CA ALA A 247 5.04 -4.25 -15.70
C ALA A 247 6.30 -3.52 -15.19
N GLY A 248 7.47 -4.17 -15.31
CA GLY A 248 8.78 -3.63 -14.98
C GLY A 248 9.43 -4.21 -13.74
N VAL A 249 8.86 -5.29 -13.17
CA VAL A 249 9.47 -6.03 -12.06
C VAL A 249 10.74 -6.77 -12.52
N ALA A 250 11.67 -7.06 -11.61
CA ALA A 250 12.90 -7.76 -11.96
C ALA A 250 12.65 -9.17 -12.51
N LEU A 251 11.60 -9.85 -12.06
CA LEU A 251 11.16 -11.13 -12.60
C LEU A 251 10.78 -11.06 -14.09
N GLY A 252 10.19 -9.93 -14.52
CA GLY A 252 9.75 -9.68 -15.89
C GLY A 252 10.89 -9.40 -16.89
N ASP A 253 12.12 -9.15 -16.41
CA ASP A 253 13.32 -8.98 -17.25
C ASP A 253 14.19 -10.26 -17.24
N PRO A 254 13.94 -11.23 -18.12
CA PRO A 254 14.63 -12.52 -18.07
C PRO A 254 16.12 -12.43 -18.44
N GLU A 255 16.54 -11.37 -19.13
CA GLU A 255 17.92 -11.18 -19.56
C GLU A 255 18.80 -10.61 -18.44
N ARG A 256 18.32 -9.59 -17.74
CA ARG A 256 19.08 -8.88 -16.70
C ARG A 256 18.76 -9.35 -15.31
N ARG A 257 17.47 -9.63 -15.04
CA ARG A 257 16.95 -10.01 -13.71
C ARG A 257 17.54 -9.13 -12.61
N PRO A 258 17.24 -7.81 -12.63
CA PRO A 258 17.88 -6.81 -11.77
C PRO A 258 17.31 -6.87 -10.34
N TYR A 259 17.43 -8.05 -9.71
CA TYR A 259 17.01 -8.25 -8.33
C TYR A 259 17.80 -7.36 -7.37
N LEU A 260 17.11 -6.89 -6.34
CA LEU A 260 17.63 -5.98 -5.32
C LEU A 260 18.82 -6.55 -4.55
N ARG A 261 19.74 -5.66 -4.20
CA ARG A 261 20.94 -5.95 -3.40
C ARG A 261 21.05 -4.96 -2.24
N ALA A 262 21.75 -5.35 -1.19
CA ALA A 262 22.04 -4.43 -0.09
C ALA A 262 22.77 -3.18 -0.61
N GLY A 263 22.29 -2.02 -0.21
CA GLY A 263 22.73 -0.72 -0.68
C GLY A 263 21.86 -0.13 -1.79
N ASP A 264 21.03 -0.91 -2.46
CA ASP A 264 20.08 -0.36 -3.44
C ASP A 264 19.05 0.54 -2.76
N VAL A 265 18.64 1.56 -3.49
CA VAL A 265 17.58 2.49 -3.09
C VAL A 265 16.40 2.30 -4.02
N VAL A 266 15.22 2.07 -3.43
CA VAL A 266 13.96 1.92 -4.16
C VAL A 266 13.07 3.12 -3.85
N GLU A 267 12.63 3.84 -4.88
CA GLU A 267 11.73 4.97 -4.77
C GLU A 267 10.43 4.66 -5.51
N LEU A 268 9.30 5.00 -4.88
CA LEU A 268 7.98 4.75 -5.42
C LEU A 268 7.14 6.02 -5.38
N GLU A 269 6.33 6.21 -6.40
CA GLU A 269 5.36 7.30 -6.49
C GLU A 269 4.05 6.81 -7.08
N ILE A 270 2.93 7.28 -6.53
CA ILE A 270 1.60 7.18 -7.15
C ILE A 270 0.98 8.56 -7.16
N ASP A 271 0.40 8.94 -8.30
CA ASP A 271 -0.22 10.24 -8.52
C ASP A 271 -1.16 10.62 -7.35
N GLY A 272 -0.88 11.76 -6.71
CA GLY A 272 -1.68 12.28 -5.59
C GLY A 272 -1.52 11.56 -4.24
N LEU A 273 -0.77 10.46 -4.18
CA LEU A 273 -0.59 9.68 -2.94
C LEU A 273 0.75 9.94 -2.24
N GLY A 274 1.67 10.67 -2.87
CA GLY A 274 3.00 10.96 -2.32
C GLY A 274 4.08 10.04 -2.84
N GLN A 275 5.15 9.89 -2.06
CA GLN A 275 6.33 9.10 -2.42
C GLN A 275 6.82 8.27 -1.25
N GLN A 276 7.57 7.20 -1.56
CA GLN A 276 8.29 6.37 -0.60
C GLN A 276 9.75 6.22 -1.06
N ARG A 277 10.67 6.00 -0.10
CA ARG A 277 12.08 5.77 -0.39
C ARG A 277 12.71 4.79 0.60
N GLN A 278 12.95 3.56 0.17
CA GLN A 278 13.57 2.52 0.99
C GLN A 278 15.03 2.29 0.62
N THR A 279 15.86 1.99 1.64
CA THR A 279 17.21 1.45 1.44
C THR A 279 17.22 -0.03 1.75
N MET A 280 17.75 -0.83 0.83
CA MET A 280 17.85 -2.27 0.99
C MET A 280 19.03 -2.64 1.88
N ARG A 281 18.84 -3.57 2.83
CA ARG A 281 19.87 -4.08 3.72
C ARG A 281 19.85 -5.60 3.81
N ASN A 282 20.95 -6.20 4.18
CA ASN A 282 20.96 -7.63 4.51
C ASN A 282 20.39 -7.88 5.90
N ALA A 283 19.55 -8.91 6.05
CA ALA A 283 19.02 -9.37 7.33
C ALA A 283 20.08 -10.08 8.19
#